data_99a5d9c45551d51ddba38b67a3ee3b26
#
_entry.id   99a5d9c45551d51ddba38b67a3ee3b26
#
_cell.length_a   1.000
_cell.length_b   1.000
_cell.length_c   1.000
_cell.angle_alpha   90.00
_cell.angle_beta   90.00
_cell.angle_gamma   90.00
#
_symmetry.space_group_name_H-M   'P 1'
#
loop_
_entity.id
_entity.type
_entity.pdbx_description
1 polymer ?
#
loop_
_entity_poly.entity_id
_entity_poly.type
_entity_poly.pdbx_seq_one_letter_code
_entity_poly.pdbx_strand_id
1 'polypeptide(L)'
;HIKAVLADKDFCSQRDQIEKLILSLPQSSTAYDVVMSYKSELDIKMKNGKTSIRSIKLAIKPAVALMHYVCASGATLPNLDHVKAYLIDFSGQAAALTGFINFLNKNFDTSIDYLAFKKSKNFNEKRKNKVEKEIVQWVDKPLENKEDVLNWVKNGLRYFHNVSYVESLKVKFEMITEADDGYEILLQNHSYWLPKNTGDLKR
;
A
#
# COMPACT_ATOMS: atom_id res chain seq x y z
N HIS A 1 -15.29 16.26 -33.12
CA HIS A 1 -16.33 16.21 -32.05
C HIS A 1 -16.18 14.96 -31.16
N ILE A 2 -16.10 13.75 -31.69
CA ILE A 2 -16.05 12.51 -30.90
C ILE A 2 -14.81 12.47 -29.97
N LYS A 3 -13.63 12.90 -30.44
CA LYS A 3 -12.40 12.93 -29.61
C LYS A 3 -12.50 13.91 -28.45
N ALA A 4 -13.16 15.07 -28.64
CA ALA A 4 -13.36 16.04 -27.58
C ALA A 4 -14.31 15.50 -26.50
N VAL A 5 -15.42 14.87 -26.90
CA VAL A 5 -16.39 14.25 -25.96
C VAL A 5 -15.77 13.11 -25.16
N LEU A 6 -14.88 12.30 -25.76
CA LEU A 6 -14.16 11.23 -25.07
C LEU A 6 -13.12 11.78 -24.08
N ALA A 7 -12.43 12.87 -24.43
CA ALA A 7 -11.49 13.55 -23.55
C ALA A 7 -12.17 14.13 -22.31
N ASP A 8 -13.36 14.75 -22.47
CA ASP A 8 -14.18 15.28 -21.37
C ASP A 8 -14.67 14.15 -20.45
N LYS A 9 -15.06 13.01 -21.00
CA LYS A 9 -15.50 11.84 -20.23
C LYS A 9 -14.37 11.25 -19.38
N ASP A 10 -13.16 11.10 -19.94
CA ASP A 10 -12.00 10.63 -19.19
C ASP A 10 -11.62 11.62 -18.08
N PHE A 11 -11.64 12.94 -18.38
CA PHE A 11 -11.36 13.98 -17.39
C PHE A 11 -12.35 13.92 -16.21
N CYS A 12 -13.66 13.86 -16.48
CA CYS A 12 -14.68 13.76 -15.45
C CYS A 12 -14.50 12.47 -14.62
N SER A 13 -14.26 11.34 -15.27
CA SER A 13 -14.03 10.06 -14.58
C SER A 13 -12.79 10.10 -13.65
N GLN A 14 -11.68 10.69 -14.10
CA GLN A 14 -10.48 10.83 -13.27
C GLN A 14 -10.74 11.77 -12.08
N ARG A 15 -11.47 12.86 -12.29
CA ARG A 15 -11.85 13.79 -11.23
C ARG A 15 -12.71 13.12 -10.17
N ASP A 16 -13.75 12.38 -10.57
CA ASP A 16 -14.62 11.64 -9.65
C ASP A 16 -13.84 10.60 -8.82
N GLN A 17 -12.85 9.94 -9.44
CA GLN A 17 -12.00 9.00 -8.74
C GLN A 17 -11.09 9.68 -7.71
N ILE A 18 -10.55 10.87 -8.01
CA ILE A 18 -9.79 11.67 -7.07
C ILE A 18 -10.66 12.08 -5.88
N GLU A 19 -11.88 12.57 -6.15
CA GLU A 19 -12.82 12.95 -5.10
C GLU A 19 -13.18 11.78 -4.20
N LYS A 20 -13.49 10.61 -4.76
CA LYS A 20 -13.74 9.39 -3.99
C LYS A 20 -12.55 8.97 -3.12
N LEU A 21 -11.33 9.09 -3.62
CA LEU A 21 -10.13 8.80 -2.84
C LEU A 21 -10.01 9.75 -1.64
N ILE A 22 -10.22 11.04 -1.83
CA ILE A 22 -10.13 12.03 -0.74
C ILE A 22 -11.25 11.85 0.27
N LEU A 23 -12.49 11.60 -0.20
CA LEU A 23 -13.64 11.34 0.66
C LEU A 23 -13.53 10.04 1.47
N SER A 24 -12.58 9.14 1.16
CA SER A 24 -12.29 7.99 1.99
C SER A 24 -11.58 8.35 3.31
N LEU A 25 -11.00 9.55 3.39
CA LEU A 25 -10.43 10.08 4.63
C LEU A 25 -11.55 10.61 5.54
N PRO A 26 -11.39 10.52 6.88
CA PRO A 26 -12.35 11.11 7.81
C PRO A 26 -12.50 12.61 7.55
N GLN A 27 -13.71 13.05 7.26
CA GLN A 27 -14.00 14.46 7.05
C GLN A 27 -13.69 15.26 8.31
N SER A 28 -13.26 16.50 8.16
CA SER A 28 -12.82 17.37 9.27
C SER A 28 -11.60 16.84 10.04
N SER A 29 -10.81 15.93 9.43
CA SER A 29 -9.54 15.47 9.99
C SER A 29 -8.35 16.23 9.38
N THR A 30 -7.24 16.29 10.11
CA THR A 30 -5.97 16.83 9.61
C THR A 30 -5.55 16.16 8.30
N ALA A 31 -5.77 14.85 8.17
CA ALA A 31 -5.47 14.09 6.96
C ALA A 31 -6.26 14.61 5.74
N TYR A 32 -7.56 14.84 5.92
CA TYR A 32 -8.43 15.38 4.87
C TYR A 32 -7.96 16.76 4.42
N ASP A 33 -7.76 17.67 5.38
CA ASP A 33 -7.37 19.06 5.09
C ASP A 33 -6.02 19.14 4.38
N VAL A 34 -5.05 18.34 4.80
CA VAL A 34 -3.71 18.27 4.20
C VAL A 34 -3.77 17.73 2.77
N VAL A 35 -4.53 16.66 2.52
CA VAL A 35 -4.65 16.09 1.17
C VAL A 35 -5.44 17.03 0.25
N MET A 36 -6.45 17.72 0.76
CA MET A 36 -7.17 18.76 0.01
C MET A 36 -6.26 19.96 -0.36
N SER A 37 -5.41 20.39 0.56
CA SER A 37 -4.41 21.44 0.30
C SER A 37 -3.40 21.00 -0.76
N TYR A 38 -2.94 19.76 -0.69
CA TYR A 38 -2.06 19.17 -1.71
C TYR A 38 -2.73 19.09 -3.09
N LYS A 39 -4.00 18.64 -3.14
CA LYS A 39 -4.79 18.65 -4.37
C LYS A 39 -4.90 20.05 -4.96
N SER A 40 -5.16 21.06 -4.13
CA SER A 40 -5.26 22.45 -4.57
C SER A 40 -3.98 22.97 -5.22
N GLU A 41 -2.79 22.62 -4.67
CA GLU A 41 -1.50 22.95 -5.30
C GLU A 41 -1.34 22.25 -6.67
N LEU A 42 -1.77 20.98 -6.76
CA LEU A 42 -1.72 20.24 -8.02
C LEU A 42 -2.70 20.78 -9.06
N ASP A 43 -3.89 21.25 -8.65
CA ASP A 43 -4.88 21.89 -9.53
C ASP A 43 -4.34 23.21 -10.12
N ILE A 44 -3.61 24.01 -9.31
CA ILE A 44 -2.91 25.20 -9.79
C ILE A 44 -1.86 24.84 -10.84
N LYS A 45 -1.08 23.77 -10.59
CA LYS A 45 -0.09 23.27 -11.57
C LYS A 45 -0.78 22.81 -12.86
N MET A 46 -1.94 22.18 -12.77
CA MET A 46 -2.73 21.77 -13.94
C MET A 46 -3.24 22.96 -14.74
N LYS A 47 -3.81 23.98 -14.07
CA LYS A 47 -4.25 25.21 -14.74
C LYS A 47 -3.11 25.91 -15.49
N ASN A 48 -1.89 25.78 -14.98
CA ASN A 48 -0.68 26.32 -15.60
C ASN A 48 -0.05 25.38 -16.66
N GLY A 49 -0.73 24.30 -17.07
CA GLY A 49 -0.25 23.33 -18.05
C GLY A 49 0.94 22.46 -17.61
N LYS A 50 1.29 22.49 -16.31
CA LYS A 50 2.47 21.76 -15.76
C LYS A 50 2.18 20.31 -15.36
N THR A 51 0.92 19.91 -15.31
CA THR A 51 0.51 18.54 -14.97
C THR A 51 -0.85 18.22 -15.59
N SER A 52 -1.27 16.97 -15.54
CA SER A 52 -2.55 16.47 -16.06
C SER A 52 -3.42 15.91 -14.93
N ILE A 53 -4.74 15.78 -15.18
CA ILE A 53 -5.67 15.17 -14.22
C ILE A 53 -5.26 13.73 -13.85
N ARG A 54 -4.74 12.96 -14.82
CA ARG A 54 -4.22 11.61 -14.60
C ARG A 54 -3.01 11.62 -13.65
N SER A 55 -2.10 12.58 -13.83
CA SER A 55 -0.94 12.75 -12.95
C SER A 55 -1.35 13.15 -11.53
N ILE A 56 -2.38 14.01 -11.40
CA ILE A 56 -2.94 14.36 -10.09
C ILE A 56 -3.49 13.13 -9.39
N LYS A 57 -4.25 12.27 -10.07
CA LYS A 57 -4.74 11.02 -9.48
C LYS A 57 -3.59 10.12 -9.02
N LEU A 58 -2.53 9.99 -9.82
CA LEU A 58 -1.36 9.19 -9.45
C LEU A 58 -0.62 9.75 -8.24
N ALA A 59 -0.66 11.07 -8.01
CA ALA A 59 -0.06 11.71 -6.84
C ALA A 59 -0.96 11.63 -5.59
N ILE A 60 -2.27 11.78 -5.73
CA ILE A 60 -3.24 11.75 -4.61
C ILE A 60 -3.38 10.33 -4.04
N LYS A 61 -3.42 9.30 -4.88
CA LYS A 61 -3.61 7.91 -4.42
C LYS A 61 -2.61 7.48 -3.34
N PRO A 62 -1.27 7.63 -3.52
CA PRO A 62 -0.30 7.27 -2.49
C PRO A 62 -0.33 8.21 -1.28
N ALA A 63 -0.71 9.50 -1.45
CA ALA A 63 -0.88 10.43 -0.34
C ALA A 63 -2.00 9.97 0.59
N VAL A 64 -3.18 9.66 0.05
CA VAL A 64 -4.32 9.12 0.81
C VAL A 64 -3.96 7.79 1.47
N ALA A 65 -3.29 6.89 0.76
CA ALA A 65 -2.87 5.60 1.30
C ALA A 65 -1.90 5.75 2.49
N LEU A 66 -0.94 6.68 2.42
CA LEU A 66 -0.05 6.99 3.54
C LEU A 66 -0.84 7.55 4.73
N MET A 67 -1.77 8.48 4.51
CA MET A 67 -2.55 9.08 5.60
C MET A 67 -3.40 8.03 6.33
N HIS A 68 -4.05 7.11 5.62
CA HIS A 68 -4.76 5.98 6.24
C HIS A 68 -3.83 5.05 7.03
N TYR A 69 -2.62 4.82 6.51
CA TYR A 69 -1.64 3.96 7.18
C TYR A 69 -1.15 4.56 8.51
N VAL A 70 -0.99 5.88 8.55
CA VAL A 70 -0.49 6.59 9.75
C VAL A 70 -1.51 6.58 10.87
N CYS A 71 -2.75 6.88 10.56
CA CYS A 71 -3.80 6.98 11.58
C CYS A 71 -5.18 6.85 10.94
N ALA A 72 -5.97 5.87 11.38
CA ALA A 72 -7.33 5.65 10.89
C ALA A 72 -8.26 6.84 11.16
N SER A 73 -8.07 7.58 12.27
CA SER A 73 -8.84 8.79 12.59
C SER A 73 -8.40 10.01 11.79
N GLY A 74 -7.25 9.94 11.09
CA GLY A 74 -6.70 11.06 10.31
C GLY A 74 -6.18 12.24 11.14
N ALA A 75 -6.02 12.09 12.45
CA ALA A 75 -5.64 13.19 13.35
C ALA A 75 -4.14 13.53 13.30
N THR A 76 -3.31 12.62 12.79
CA THR A 76 -1.83 12.73 12.88
C THR A 76 -1.21 12.90 11.51
N LEU A 77 -0.25 13.84 11.40
CA LEU A 77 0.59 13.98 10.21
C LEU A 77 1.67 12.89 10.15
N PRO A 78 2.06 12.46 8.95
CA PRO A 78 3.19 11.56 8.77
C PRO A 78 4.49 12.16 9.31
N ASN A 79 5.27 11.35 10.00
CA ASN A 79 6.66 11.63 10.33
C ASN A 79 7.59 10.65 9.60
N LEU A 80 8.90 10.79 9.78
CA LEU A 80 9.89 9.94 9.14
C LEU A 80 9.71 8.45 9.46
N ASP A 81 9.34 8.11 10.70
CA ASP A 81 9.18 6.70 11.10
C ASP A 81 7.90 6.09 10.52
N HIS A 82 6.83 6.85 10.40
CA HIS A 82 5.62 6.44 9.68
C HIS A 82 5.91 6.17 8.20
N VAL A 83 6.67 7.05 7.53
CA VAL A 83 7.04 6.84 6.12
C VAL A 83 7.96 5.64 5.95
N LYS A 84 8.92 5.42 6.86
CA LYS A 84 9.76 4.22 6.85
C LYS A 84 8.94 2.95 7.02
N ALA A 85 8.02 2.91 7.99
CA ALA A 85 7.13 1.77 8.22
C ALA A 85 6.27 1.48 6.99
N TYR A 86 5.64 2.52 6.42
CA TYR A 86 4.86 2.40 5.20
C TYR A 86 5.66 1.85 4.03
N LEU A 87 6.90 2.32 3.82
CA LEU A 87 7.74 1.87 2.71
C LEU A 87 8.28 0.45 2.91
N ILE A 88 8.37 -0.06 4.14
CA ILE A 88 8.68 -1.47 4.40
C ILE A 88 7.58 -2.37 3.81
N ASP A 89 6.31 -1.97 3.96
CA ASP A 89 5.16 -2.71 3.44
C ASP A 89 4.92 -2.45 1.94
N PHE A 90 5.11 -1.20 1.51
CA PHE A 90 4.78 -0.71 0.17
C PHE A 90 6.01 -0.15 -0.55
N SER A 91 7.08 -0.94 -0.66
CA SER A 91 8.39 -0.49 -1.19
C SER A 91 8.35 0.15 -2.58
N GLY A 92 7.38 -0.23 -3.42
CA GLY A 92 7.17 0.36 -4.75
C GLY A 92 6.60 1.78 -4.73
N GLN A 93 6.09 2.27 -3.60
CA GLN A 93 5.41 3.57 -3.51
C GLN A 93 6.36 4.76 -3.28
N ALA A 94 7.64 4.51 -3.04
CA ALA A 94 8.57 5.57 -2.66
C ALA A 94 8.67 6.71 -3.68
N ALA A 95 8.73 6.39 -4.98
CA ALA A 95 8.77 7.41 -6.04
C ALA A 95 7.46 8.22 -6.11
N ALA A 96 6.32 7.55 -5.95
CA ALA A 96 5.00 8.16 -6.01
C ALA A 96 4.74 9.09 -4.81
N LEU A 97 5.34 8.82 -3.65
CA LEU A 97 5.22 9.65 -2.44
C LEU A 97 6.08 10.91 -2.46
N THR A 98 7.11 10.99 -3.32
CA THR A 98 8.07 12.11 -3.31
C THR A 98 7.39 13.48 -3.37
N GLY A 99 6.41 13.63 -4.24
CA GLY A 99 5.68 14.90 -4.39
C GLY A 99 4.91 15.29 -3.13
N PHE A 100 4.25 14.34 -2.49
CA PHE A 100 3.50 14.57 -1.28
C PHE A 100 4.41 14.87 -0.07
N ILE A 101 5.51 14.12 0.08
CA ILE A 101 6.49 14.38 1.15
C ILE A 101 7.13 15.76 1.00
N ASN A 102 7.50 16.17 -0.21
CA ASN A 102 8.01 17.51 -0.46
C ASN A 102 6.97 18.60 -0.13
N PHE A 103 5.69 18.34 -0.41
CA PHE A 103 4.59 19.23 -0.03
C PHE A 103 4.46 19.34 1.50
N LEU A 104 4.51 18.20 2.23
CA LEU A 104 4.47 18.19 3.70
C LEU A 104 5.66 18.97 4.30
N ASN A 105 6.87 18.70 3.83
CA ASN A 105 8.07 19.39 4.32
C ASN A 105 8.00 20.89 4.09
N LYS A 106 7.46 21.32 2.95
CA LYS A 106 7.36 22.75 2.59
C LYS A 106 6.29 23.49 3.40
N ASN A 107 5.14 22.85 3.64
CA ASN A 107 3.95 23.55 4.16
C ASN A 107 3.66 23.23 5.64
N PHE A 108 4.22 22.14 6.18
CA PHE A 108 3.92 21.64 7.53
C PHE A 108 5.18 21.38 8.36
N ASP A 109 6.34 21.75 7.87
CA ASP A 109 7.65 21.65 8.56
C ASP A 109 7.97 20.23 9.11
N THR A 110 7.59 19.19 8.34
CA THR A 110 7.70 17.81 8.82
C THR A 110 9.12 17.24 8.75
N SER A 111 10.03 17.85 8.02
CA SER A 111 11.46 17.48 7.87
C SER A 111 11.70 16.00 7.54
N ILE A 112 10.87 15.40 6.69
CA ILE A 112 10.92 13.97 6.33
C ILE A 112 11.97 13.76 5.24
N ASP A 113 13.12 13.17 5.58
CA ASP A 113 14.11 12.67 4.61
C ASP A 113 14.14 11.14 4.59
N TYR A 114 13.32 10.54 3.73
CA TYR A 114 13.22 9.08 3.57
C TYR A 114 14.10 8.52 2.46
N LEU A 115 14.68 9.37 1.59
CA LEU A 115 15.47 8.90 0.46
C LEU A 115 16.78 8.26 0.90
N ALA A 116 17.41 8.81 1.94
CA ALA A 116 18.59 8.21 2.56
C ALA A 116 18.27 6.81 3.13
N PHE A 117 17.12 6.65 3.77
CA PHE A 117 16.65 5.36 4.29
C PHE A 117 16.43 4.32 3.18
N LYS A 118 15.77 4.69 2.08
CA LYS A 118 15.51 3.77 0.95
C LYS A 118 16.81 3.24 0.33
N LYS A 119 17.87 4.04 0.28
CA LYS A 119 19.17 3.65 -0.28
C LYS A 119 19.99 2.80 0.70
N SER A 120 19.61 2.69 1.96
CA SER A 120 20.36 1.93 2.94
C SER A 120 20.17 0.42 2.79
N LYS A 121 21.25 -0.37 2.98
CA LYS A 121 21.16 -1.85 3.09
C LYS A 121 20.18 -2.27 4.19
N ASN A 122 20.06 -1.48 5.22
CA ASN A 122 19.19 -1.68 6.38
C ASN A 122 17.68 -1.71 6.02
N PHE A 123 17.27 -1.16 4.87
CA PHE A 123 15.87 -1.22 4.40
C PHE A 123 15.44 -2.65 4.06
N ASN A 124 16.26 -3.36 3.27
CA ASN A 124 15.97 -4.73 2.86
C ASN A 124 16.03 -5.71 4.04
N GLU A 125 17.00 -5.53 4.94
CA GLU A 125 17.10 -6.33 6.17
C GLU A 125 15.90 -6.13 7.09
N LYS A 126 15.48 -4.89 7.33
CA LYS A 126 14.27 -4.61 8.13
C LYS A 126 13.00 -5.21 7.53
N ARG A 127 12.88 -5.16 6.20
CA ARG A 127 11.74 -5.80 5.50
C ARG A 127 11.77 -7.31 5.70
N LYS A 128 12.93 -7.95 5.51
CA LYS A 128 13.10 -9.40 5.71
C LYS A 128 12.78 -9.79 7.16
N ASN A 129 13.35 -9.09 8.14
CA ASN A 129 13.13 -9.35 9.56
C ASN A 129 11.66 -9.15 9.98
N LYS A 130 10.94 -8.20 9.35
CA LYS A 130 9.50 -8.03 9.61
C LYS A 130 8.71 -9.24 9.10
N VAL A 131 8.95 -9.66 7.86
CA VAL A 131 8.27 -10.82 7.27
C VAL A 131 8.57 -12.09 8.05
N GLU A 132 9.81 -12.27 8.49
CA GLU A 132 10.22 -13.39 9.34
C GLU A 132 9.49 -13.41 10.69
N LYS A 133 9.38 -12.26 11.36
CA LYS A 133 8.60 -12.16 12.61
C LYS A 133 7.12 -12.47 12.40
N GLU A 134 6.54 -12.04 11.29
CA GLU A 134 5.14 -12.30 10.97
C GLU A 134 4.90 -13.80 10.70
N ILE A 135 5.77 -14.48 9.94
CA ILE A 135 5.59 -15.91 9.67
C ILE A 135 5.81 -16.77 10.91
N VAL A 136 6.81 -16.45 11.76
CA VAL A 136 7.09 -17.19 13.00
C VAL A 136 5.88 -17.24 13.93
N GLN A 137 5.04 -16.18 13.97
CA GLN A 137 3.82 -16.19 14.78
C GLN A 137 2.81 -17.25 14.33
N TRP A 138 2.92 -17.75 13.10
CA TRP A 138 2.02 -18.73 12.51
C TRP A 138 2.59 -20.16 12.46
N VAL A 139 3.90 -20.35 12.65
CA VAL A 139 4.55 -21.65 12.48
C VAL A 139 3.96 -22.74 13.38
N ASP A 140 3.75 -22.42 14.66
CA ASP A 140 3.23 -23.36 15.66
C ASP A 140 1.74 -23.13 16.01
N LYS A 141 1.08 -22.18 15.35
CA LYS A 141 -0.33 -21.86 15.61
C LYS A 141 -1.21 -22.81 14.79
N PRO A 142 -2.13 -23.60 15.43
CA PRO A 142 -3.09 -24.40 14.69
C PRO A 142 -3.96 -23.51 13.78
N LEU A 143 -4.18 -23.93 12.53
CA LEU A 143 -5.04 -23.23 11.58
C LEU A 143 -6.49 -23.72 11.77
N GLU A 144 -7.25 -23.02 12.60
CA GLU A 144 -8.58 -23.47 13.03
C GLU A 144 -9.69 -23.12 12.06
N ASN A 145 -9.45 -22.13 11.23
CA ASN A 145 -10.47 -21.59 10.31
C ASN A 145 -9.84 -21.10 9.01
N LYS A 146 -10.71 -20.77 8.03
CA LYS A 146 -10.30 -20.27 6.70
C LYS A 146 -9.45 -18.99 6.76
N GLU A 147 -9.67 -18.14 7.74
CA GLU A 147 -8.92 -16.90 7.90
C GLU A 147 -7.49 -17.18 8.39
N ASP A 148 -7.31 -18.13 9.29
CA ASP A 148 -5.98 -18.58 9.74
C ASP A 148 -5.18 -19.17 8.56
N VAL A 149 -5.80 -20.05 7.76
CA VAL A 149 -5.17 -20.58 6.53
C VAL A 149 -4.80 -19.45 5.57
N LEU A 150 -5.68 -18.51 5.35
CA LEU A 150 -5.43 -17.38 4.46
C LEU A 150 -4.28 -16.51 4.97
N ASN A 151 -4.18 -16.29 6.27
CA ASN A 151 -3.09 -15.52 6.88
C ASN A 151 -1.75 -16.29 6.81
N TRP A 152 -1.76 -17.60 7.07
CA TRP A 152 -0.59 -18.46 6.86
C TRP A 152 -0.07 -18.35 5.43
N VAL A 153 -0.97 -18.54 4.45
CA VAL A 153 -0.62 -18.47 3.03
C VAL A 153 -0.10 -17.09 2.62
N LYS A 154 -0.73 -16.00 3.04
CA LYS A 154 -0.26 -14.64 2.73
C LYS A 154 1.15 -14.37 3.28
N ASN A 155 1.41 -14.77 4.51
CA ASN A 155 2.72 -14.60 5.13
C ASN A 155 3.76 -15.56 4.53
N GLY A 156 3.38 -16.80 4.25
CA GLY A 156 4.22 -17.80 3.60
C GLY A 156 4.68 -17.38 2.20
N LEU A 157 3.76 -16.87 1.36
CA LEU A 157 4.11 -16.34 0.04
C LEU A 157 5.13 -15.21 0.12
N ARG A 158 5.01 -14.33 1.10
CA ARG A 158 5.97 -13.23 1.32
C ARG A 158 7.33 -13.74 1.78
N TYR A 159 7.35 -14.74 2.66
CA TYR A 159 8.57 -15.26 3.26
C TYR A 159 9.32 -16.24 2.32
N PHE A 160 8.65 -17.27 1.82
CA PHE A 160 9.27 -18.34 1.02
C PHE A 160 9.46 -17.94 -0.45
N HIS A 161 8.51 -17.18 -1.01
CA HIS A 161 8.49 -16.83 -2.45
C HIS A 161 8.76 -15.35 -2.73
N ASN A 162 9.05 -14.56 -1.69
CA ASN A 162 9.33 -13.12 -1.83
C ASN A 162 8.24 -12.33 -2.58
N VAL A 163 6.99 -12.82 -2.53
CA VAL A 163 5.83 -12.13 -3.09
C VAL A 163 5.63 -10.79 -2.36
N SER A 164 5.32 -9.73 -3.08
CA SER A 164 5.11 -8.43 -2.46
C SER A 164 3.90 -8.43 -1.52
N TYR A 165 3.91 -7.54 -0.51
CA TYR A 165 2.76 -7.38 0.40
C TYR A 165 1.46 -7.11 -0.36
N VAL A 166 1.50 -6.21 -1.33
CA VAL A 166 0.33 -5.86 -2.15
C VAL A 166 -0.21 -7.04 -2.95
N GLU A 167 0.69 -7.88 -3.49
CA GLU A 167 0.29 -9.09 -4.22
C GLU A 167 -0.26 -10.16 -3.28
N SER A 168 0.34 -10.35 -2.10
CA SER A 168 -0.16 -11.29 -1.11
C SER A 168 -1.57 -10.95 -0.61
N LEU A 169 -1.94 -9.65 -0.54
CA LEU A 169 -3.29 -9.22 -0.19
C LEU A 169 -4.37 -9.61 -1.21
N LYS A 170 -3.98 -9.89 -2.47
CA LYS A 170 -4.92 -10.32 -3.52
C LYS A 170 -5.31 -11.80 -3.40
N VAL A 171 -4.61 -12.56 -2.57
CA VAL A 171 -4.94 -13.97 -2.35
C VAL A 171 -6.29 -14.09 -1.67
N LYS A 172 -7.16 -14.92 -2.26
CA LYS A 172 -8.45 -15.31 -1.72
C LYS A 172 -8.43 -16.79 -1.41
N PHE A 173 -9.32 -17.24 -0.53
CA PHE A 173 -9.38 -18.63 -0.11
C PHE A 173 -9.62 -19.59 -1.30
N GLU A 174 -10.40 -19.18 -2.29
CA GLU A 174 -10.70 -19.96 -3.50
C GLU A 174 -9.47 -20.21 -4.40
N MET A 175 -8.37 -19.49 -4.17
CA MET A 175 -7.10 -19.64 -4.89
C MET A 175 -6.16 -20.66 -4.19
N ILE A 176 -6.59 -21.22 -3.06
CA ILE A 176 -5.80 -22.12 -2.23
C ILE A 176 -6.37 -23.54 -2.36
N THR A 177 -5.54 -24.47 -2.78
CA THR A 177 -5.86 -25.91 -2.80
C THR A 177 -5.03 -26.59 -1.73
N GLU A 178 -5.69 -27.29 -0.80
CA GLU A 178 -5.00 -28.05 0.23
C GLU A 178 -4.49 -29.37 -0.37
N ALA A 179 -3.22 -29.69 -0.14
CA ALA A 179 -2.57 -30.96 -0.45
C ALA A 179 -2.16 -31.67 0.87
N ASP A 180 -1.70 -32.91 0.77
CA ASP A 180 -1.36 -33.73 1.96
C ASP A 180 -0.26 -33.06 2.82
N ASP A 181 0.71 -32.44 2.19
CA ASP A 181 1.91 -31.86 2.83
C ASP A 181 1.96 -30.33 2.79
N GLY A 182 0.97 -29.67 2.16
CA GLY A 182 1.03 -28.23 1.99
C GLY A 182 -0.21 -27.61 1.34
N TYR A 183 0.00 -26.45 0.78
CA TYR A 183 -0.99 -25.65 0.06
C TYR A 183 -0.45 -25.26 -1.30
N GLU A 184 -1.23 -25.48 -2.35
CA GLU A 184 -0.99 -24.95 -3.68
C GLU A 184 -1.79 -23.65 -3.87
N ILE A 185 -1.14 -22.60 -4.34
CA ILE A 185 -1.76 -21.28 -4.51
C ILE A 185 -1.60 -20.83 -5.96
N LEU A 186 -2.70 -20.59 -6.66
CA LEU A 186 -2.68 -20.00 -7.98
C LEU A 186 -2.88 -18.47 -7.89
N LEU A 187 -1.81 -17.71 -8.11
CA LEU A 187 -1.84 -16.24 -8.06
C LEU A 187 -1.28 -15.66 -9.36
N GLN A 188 -2.08 -14.90 -10.10
CA GLN A 188 -1.68 -14.23 -11.36
C GLN A 188 -1.00 -15.17 -12.37
N ASN A 189 -1.58 -16.35 -12.59
CA ASN A 189 -1.06 -17.41 -13.48
C ASN A 189 0.28 -18.05 -13.03
N HIS A 190 0.70 -17.82 -11.78
CA HIS A 190 1.82 -18.51 -11.16
C HIS A 190 1.29 -19.46 -10.08
N SER A 191 1.80 -20.67 -10.08
CA SER A 191 1.55 -21.63 -8.99
C SER A 191 2.66 -21.52 -7.96
N TYR A 192 2.29 -21.44 -6.69
CA TYR A 192 3.18 -21.42 -5.54
C TYR A 192 2.81 -22.58 -4.63
N TRP A 193 3.80 -23.21 -4.03
CA TRP A 193 3.59 -24.22 -3.01
C TRP A 193 4.10 -23.73 -1.66
N LEU A 194 3.34 -24.00 -0.59
CA LEU A 194 3.69 -23.69 0.78
C LEU A 194 3.50 -24.92 1.66
N PRO A 195 4.42 -25.23 2.59
CA PRO A 195 4.25 -26.31 3.53
C PRO A 195 3.08 -26.06 4.49
N LYS A 196 2.49 -27.14 5.02
CA LYS A 196 1.64 -27.03 6.21
C LYS A 196 2.46 -26.46 7.36
N ASN A 197 1.80 -25.72 8.24
CA ASN A 197 2.47 -25.27 9.44
C ASN A 197 2.64 -26.44 10.43
N THR A 198 3.58 -26.32 11.36
CA THR A 198 3.89 -27.40 12.30
C THR A 198 2.77 -27.62 13.32
N GLY A 199 1.90 -26.64 13.55
CA GLY A 199 0.72 -26.75 14.39
C GLY A 199 -0.32 -27.72 13.84
N ASP A 200 -0.46 -27.82 12.50
CA ASP A 200 -1.39 -28.76 11.84
C ASP A 200 -0.80 -30.17 11.70
N LEU A 201 0.52 -30.30 11.62
CA LEU A 201 1.20 -31.61 11.53
C LEU A 201 1.18 -32.37 12.87
N LYS A 202 0.84 -31.72 13.98
CA LYS A 202 0.77 -32.33 15.32
C LYS A 202 -0.64 -32.84 15.68
N ARG A 203 -1.60 -32.71 14.78
CA ARG A 203 -2.97 -33.23 14.90
C ARG A 203 -3.14 -34.52 14.11
#